data_8d33c4f610b3e1224fdab875dd6d7821
#
_entry.id   8d33c4f610b3e1224fdab875dd6d7821
#
_cell.length_a   1.000
_cell.length_b   1.000
_cell.length_c   1.000
_cell.angle_alpha   90.00
_cell.angle_beta   90.00
_cell.angle_gamma   90.00
#
_symmetry.space_group_name_H-M   'P 1'
#
loop_
_entity.id
_entity.type
_entity.pdbx_description
1 polymer ?
#
loop_
_entity_poly.entity_id
_entity_poly.type
_entity_poly.pdbx_seq_one_letter_code
_entity_poly.pdbx_strand_id
1 'polypeptide(L)'
;MNCPNAAGLTVSMPSGLVHHTEKDTMTRATAPTYADVVDLDRYPIHDLGSDRGRAWVAECREQLRRDGVCNLPGFITAEAVAELVRHADALDSAAYCTNSTHTIYLEPADDTVPDTHPRAAQQRSAKKTIAYDQMPTEVPIRRLYESDDLTTFIAGVLGKDELHRSADPLDALTIALYEDGDELGWHFDRSEFSVTVMYQEADAGGDFDYYPALRSAENDNYEAIETVLAGDTDGAVRLPSAPGSLAFFHGRNAVHRVSPVAGSRPRINSVLTYGEKPDMRLNQHTQALFYGRTV
;
A
#
# COMPACT_ATOMS: atom_id res chain seq x y z
N MET A 1 -21.14 48.10 -26.35
CA MET A 1 -20.58 49.47 -26.36
C MET A 1 -19.12 49.37 -25.97
N ASN A 2 -18.33 49.48 -26.98
CA ASN A 2 -17.05 50.18 -27.15
C ASN A 2 -15.93 50.00 -26.12
N CYS A 3 -14.89 49.34 -26.60
CA CYS A 3 -13.50 49.68 -26.32
C CYS A 3 -13.12 51.09 -26.78
N PRO A 4 -12.06 51.71 -26.26
CA PRO A 4 -10.97 51.96 -27.20
C PRO A 4 -9.55 51.60 -26.73
N ASN A 5 -8.78 51.43 -27.73
CA ASN A 5 -7.43 51.17 -28.12
C ASN A 5 -6.40 52.29 -27.77
N ALA A 6 -5.12 51.82 -27.66
CA ALA A 6 -3.88 52.40 -28.20
C ALA A 6 -3.08 53.44 -27.35
N ALA A 7 -1.82 53.25 -27.14
CA ALA A 7 -0.74 53.64 -27.99
C ALA A 7 0.63 53.37 -27.31
N GLY A 8 1.57 52.96 -28.12
CA GLY A 8 2.93 52.62 -27.77
C GLY A 8 3.84 53.81 -27.51
N LEU A 9 4.94 53.49 -26.85
CA LEU A 9 6.16 54.36 -26.79
C LEU A 9 7.38 53.43 -26.74
N THR A 10 8.16 53.50 -27.78
CA THR A 10 9.53 53.00 -27.94
C THR A 10 10.48 53.90 -27.17
N VAL A 11 11.40 53.33 -26.37
CA VAL A 11 12.63 54.02 -25.95
C VAL A 11 13.79 53.05 -26.00
N SER A 12 14.86 53.57 -26.60
CA SER A 12 16.13 53.04 -27.01
C SER A 12 17.04 52.63 -25.85
N MET A 13 17.89 51.62 -26.12
CA MET A 13 19.01 51.13 -25.25
C MET A 13 20.11 52.14 -25.02
N PRO A 14 20.95 51.86 -23.98
CA PRO A 14 22.40 51.81 -24.23
C PRO A 14 23.02 50.49 -23.74
N SER A 15 23.99 50.04 -24.53
CA SER A 15 24.92 48.96 -24.33
C SER A 15 25.87 49.23 -23.16
N GLY A 16 25.91 48.29 -22.21
CA GLY A 16 26.95 48.24 -21.17
C GLY A 16 27.43 46.80 -20.98
N LEU A 17 28.71 46.53 -21.38
CA LEU A 17 29.43 45.30 -21.08
C LEU A 17 29.50 45.13 -19.56
N VAL A 18 29.01 44.02 -19.04
CA VAL A 18 29.31 43.56 -17.68
C VAL A 18 29.80 42.12 -17.75
N HIS A 19 31.04 41.96 -17.25
CA HIS A 19 31.66 40.66 -17.06
C HIS A 19 30.76 39.72 -16.25
N HIS A 20 30.36 38.62 -16.85
CA HIS A 20 29.76 37.50 -16.14
C HIS A 20 30.84 36.70 -15.43
N THR A 21 30.93 36.84 -14.14
CA THR A 21 31.46 35.79 -13.26
C THR A 21 30.38 34.72 -13.18
N GLU A 22 30.66 33.57 -13.78
CA GLU A 22 29.85 32.35 -13.53
C GLU A 22 29.91 32.03 -12.03
N LYS A 23 28.83 32.39 -11.33
CA LYS A 23 28.56 31.79 -10.04
C LYS A 23 27.95 30.43 -10.33
N ASP A 24 28.69 29.40 -10.01
CA ASP A 24 28.21 28.03 -9.82
C ASP A 24 26.97 28.06 -8.91
N THR A 25 25.81 28.11 -9.52
CA THR A 25 24.52 27.92 -8.80
C THR A 25 24.35 26.44 -8.66
N MET A 26 24.91 25.84 -7.61
CA MET A 26 24.47 24.53 -7.15
C MET A 26 22.95 24.63 -6.96
N THR A 27 22.20 24.06 -7.88
CA THR A 27 20.77 23.89 -7.76
C THR A 27 20.54 23.04 -6.52
N ARG A 28 20.12 23.67 -5.42
CA ARG A 28 19.74 22.98 -4.21
C ARG A 28 18.53 22.11 -4.59
N ALA A 29 18.75 20.80 -4.68
CA ALA A 29 17.65 19.86 -4.93
C ALA A 29 16.53 20.16 -3.91
N THR A 30 15.33 20.44 -4.40
CA THR A 30 14.17 20.62 -3.53
C THR A 30 13.93 19.30 -2.82
N ALA A 31 13.69 19.36 -1.49
CA ALA A 31 13.37 18.18 -0.72
C ALA A 31 12.14 17.46 -1.33
N PRO A 32 12.11 16.09 -1.32
CA PRO A 32 10.95 15.34 -1.81
C PRO A 32 9.65 15.76 -1.11
N THR A 33 8.54 15.71 -1.80
CA THR A 33 7.20 16.09 -1.27
C THR A 33 6.74 15.24 -0.08
N TYR A 34 7.41 14.12 0.19
CA TYR A 34 7.18 13.18 1.29
C TYR A 34 8.31 13.19 2.34
N ALA A 35 9.22 14.18 2.32
CA ALA A 35 10.37 14.23 3.22
C ALA A 35 10.01 14.32 4.70
N ASP A 36 8.80 14.80 5.01
CA ASP A 36 8.21 14.83 6.35
C ASP A 36 7.50 13.53 6.71
N VAL A 37 7.30 12.62 5.75
CA VAL A 37 6.55 11.38 5.92
C VAL A 37 7.46 10.20 6.25
N VAL A 38 8.60 10.10 5.58
CA VAL A 38 9.53 8.97 5.69
C VAL A 38 10.75 9.35 6.51
N ASP A 39 11.21 8.44 7.37
CA ASP A 39 12.52 8.56 8.02
C ASP A 39 13.63 8.34 6.98
N LEU A 40 13.95 9.40 6.23
CA LEU A 40 14.93 9.37 5.14
C LEU A 40 16.38 9.15 5.62
N ASP A 41 16.66 9.45 6.88
CA ASP A 41 17.96 9.17 7.47
C ASP A 41 18.17 7.66 7.64
N ARG A 42 17.14 6.94 7.95
CA ARG A 42 17.15 5.49 8.09
C ARG A 42 16.85 4.77 6.76
N TYR A 43 15.94 5.28 5.98
CA TYR A 43 15.39 4.65 4.76
C TYR A 43 15.55 5.57 3.54
N PRO A 44 16.70 5.55 2.85
CA PRO A 44 17.08 6.53 1.83
C PRO A 44 16.41 6.27 0.48
N ILE A 45 15.05 6.22 0.43
CA ILE A 45 14.32 5.97 -0.83
C ILE A 45 14.56 7.08 -1.88
N HIS A 46 14.96 8.28 -1.45
CA HIS A 46 15.29 9.44 -2.30
C HIS A 46 16.67 9.35 -2.94
N ASP A 47 17.51 8.38 -2.53
CA ASP A 47 18.92 8.27 -2.99
C ASP A 47 19.33 6.81 -3.21
N LEU A 48 18.49 6.05 -3.94
CA LEU A 48 18.72 4.63 -4.25
C LEU A 48 19.96 4.42 -5.15
N GLY A 49 20.41 5.46 -5.85
CA GLY A 49 21.59 5.42 -6.70
C GLY A 49 22.93 5.48 -5.94
N SER A 50 22.94 5.86 -4.67
CA SER A 50 24.13 5.84 -3.82
C SER A 50 24.56 4.42 -3.44
N ASP A 51 25.82 4.27 -2.97
CA ASP A 51 26.29 2.98 -2.44
C ASP A 51 25.45 2.52 -1.26
N ARG A 52 25.04 3.44 -0.39
CA ARG A 52 24.16 3.18 0.75
C ARG A 52 22.78 2.73 0.30
N GLY A 53 22.18 3.42 -0.67
CA GLY A 53 20.85 3.08 -1.20
C GLY A 53 20.85 1.69 -1.86
N ARG A 54 21.85 1.39 -2.69
CA ARG A 54 22.00 0.06 -3.33
C ARG A 54 22.20 -1.06 -2.30
N ALA A 55 23.04 -0.85 -1.29
CA ALA A 55 23.26 -1.83 -0.23
C ALA A 55 21.96 -2.10 0.55
N TRP A 56 21.21 -1.05 0.90
CA TRP A 56 19.94 -1.18 1.60
C TRP A 56 18.87 -1.91 0.78
N VAL A 57 18.72 -1.62 -0.51
CA VAL A 57 17.83 -2.37 -1.40
C VAL A 57 18.20 -3.86 -1.44
N ALA A 58 19.50 -4.17 -1.48
CA ALA A 58 19.98 -5.56 -1.46
C ALA A 58 19.63 -6.28 -0.13
N GLU A 59 19.76 -5.59 1.01
CA GLU A 59 19.35 -6.11 2.33
C GLU A 59 17.84 -6.39 2.37
N CYS A 60 17.00 -5.46 1.90
CA CYS A 60 15.56 -5.64 1.83
C CYS A 60 15.18 -6.82 0.93
N ARG A 61 15.83 -6.98 -0.22
CA ARG A 61 15.64 -8.12 -1.13
C ARG A 61 15.99 -9.44 -0.47
N GLU A 62 17.09 -9.49 0.26
CA GLU A 62 17.50 -10.69 0.99
C GLU A 62 16.53 -11.01 2.14
N GLN A 63 16.03 -10.00 2.86
CA GLN A 63 15.00 -10.19 3.87
C GLN A 63 13.73 -10.80 3.24
N LEU A 64 13.24 -10.23 2.14
CA LEU A 64 12.05 -10.73 1.44
C LEU A 64 12.25 -12.19 0.98
N ARG A 65 13.43 -12.51 0.44
CA ARG A 65 13.76 -13.87 -0.03
C ARG A 65 13.81 -14.89 1.12
N ARG A 66 14.38 -14.51 2.27
CA ARG A 66 14.58 -15.39 3.42
C ARG A 66 13.29 -15.59 4.22
N ASP A 67 12.55 -14.50 4.47
CA ASP A 67 11.43 -14.46 5.42
C ASP A 67 10.06 -14.44 4.71
N GLY A 68 10.02 -14.29 3.37
CA GLY A 68 8.79 -14.13 2.60
C GLY A 68 8.15 -12.74 2.75
N VAL A 69 8.74 -11.89 3.58
CA VAL A 69 8.30 -10.52 3.85
C VAL A 69 9.50 -9.61 4.04
N CYS A 70 9.43 -8.37 3.54
CA CYS A 70 10.31 -7.28 3.94
C CYS A 70 9.51 -6.36 4.87
N ASN A 71 9.97 -6.19 6.11
CA ASN A 71 9.34 -5.35 7.12
C ASN A 71 10.29 -4.26 7.58
N LEU A 72 9.85 -3.00 7.49
CA LEU A 72 10.63 -1.80 7.76
C LEU A 72 10.01 -1.00 8.93
N PRO A 73 10.33 -1.32 10.18
CA PRO A 73 9.76 -0.67 11.35
C PRO A 73 10.15 0.82 11.43
N GLY A 74 9.16 1.70 11.66
CA GLY A 74 9.40 3.15 11.74
C GLY A 74 9.79 3.77 10.40
N PHE A 75 9.36 3.17 9.29
CA PHE A 75 9.54 3.74 7.95
C PHE A 75 8.80 5.07 7.81
N ILE A 76 7.59 5.16 8.35
CA ILE A 76 6.83 6.39 8.48
C ILE A 76 7.17 7.05 9.82
N THR A 77 7.41 8.36 9.79
CA THR A 77 7.70 9.15 11.01
C THR A 77 6.53 9.14 11.99
N ALA A 78 6.79 9.29 13.29
CA ALA A 78 5.74 9.29 14.31
C ALA A 78 4.74 10.43 14.11
N GLU A 79 5.20 11.58 13.66
CA GLU A 79 4.39 12.75 13.34
C GLU A 79 3.44 12.46 12.17
N ALA A 80 3.95 11.85 11.10
CA ALA A 80 3.13 11.45 9.95
C ALA A 80 2.14 10.35 10.31
N VAL A 81 2.51 9.38 11.16
CA VAL A 81 1.58 8.36 11.68
C VAL A 81 0.42 9.01 12.43
N ALA A 82 0.70 9.96 13.34
CA ALA A 82 -0.36 10.66 14.05
C ALA A 82 -1.29 11.46 13.12
N GLU A 83 -0.74 12.03 12.04
CA GLU A 83 -1.52 12.70 11.01
C GLU A 83 -2.38 11.73 10.21
N LEU A 84 -1.85 10.57 9.84
CA LEU A 84 -2.57 9.51 9.12
C LEU A 84 -3.77 8.98 9.91
N VAL A 85 -3.61 8.78 11.23
CA VAL A 85 -4.73 8.40 12.10
C VAL A 85 -5.82 9.48 12.09
N ARG A 86 -5.46 10.78 12.23
CA ARG A 86 -6.44 11.87 12.17
C ARG A 86 -7.17 11.94 10.82
N HIS A 87 -6.47 11.69 9.70
CA HIS A 87 -7.10 11.63 8.38
C HIS A 87 -8.06 10.44 8.25
N ALA A 88 -7.67 9.26 8.76
CA ALA A 88 -8.54 8.09 8.78
C ALA A 88 -9.83 8.37 9.58
N ASP A 89 -9.72 8.96 10.76
CA ASP A 89 -10.87 9.36 11.59
C ASP A 89 -11.77 10.38 10.88
N ALA A 90 -11.17 11.38 10.22
CA ALA A 90 -11.93 12.41 9.50
C ALA A 90 -12.69 11.87 8.28
N LEU A 91 -12.19 10.81 7.65
CA LEU A 91 -12.76 10.16 6.48
C LEU A 91 -13.66 8.95 6.83
N ASP A 92 -13.76 8.57 8.10
CA ASP A 92 -14.49 7.37 8.54
C ASP A 92 -15.95 7.36 8.04
N SER A 93 -16.64 8.49 8.06
CA SER A 93 -18.03 8.59 7.60
C SER A 93 -18.21 8.38 6.08
N ALA A 94 -17.13 8.48 5.30
CA ALA A 94 -17.12 8.25 3.86
C ALA A 94 -16.68 6.80 3.51
N ALA A 95 -16.20 6.04 4.50
CA ALA A 95 -15.72 4.69 4.31
C ALA A 95 -16.86 3.72 3.94
N TYR A 96 -16.58 2.81 3.05
CA TYR A 96 -17.51 1.70 2.75
C TYR A 96 -17.35 0.59 3.79
N CYS A 97 -18.46 0.17 4.41
CA CYS A 97 -18.49 -0.92 5.38
C CYS A 97 -18.70 -2.25 4.66
N THR A 98 -17.66 -3.06 4.57
CA THR A 98 -17.76 -4.47 4.15
C THR A 98 -18.18 -5.32 5.34
N ASN A 99 -19.14 -6.21 5.18
CA ASN A 99 -19.45 -7.31 6.08
C ASN A 99 -20.03 -8.44 5.23
N SER A 100 -19.15 -9.27 4.69
CA SER A 100 -19.48 -10.29 3.70
C SER A 100 -18.63 -11.53 3.88
N THR A 101 -18.86 -12.52 3.05
CA THR A 101 -17.98 -13.70 2.93
C THR A 101 -17.39 -13.77 1.54
N HIS A 102 -16.23 -14.44 1.44
CA HIS A 102 -15.52 -14.71 0.21
C HIS A 102 -14.78 -16.04 0.29
N THR A 103 -14.42 -16.61 -0.84
CA THR A 103 -13.48 -17.73 -0.86
C THR A 103 -12.05 -17.24 -0.60
N ILE A 104 -11.18 -18.16 -0.21
CA ILE A 104 -9.75 -17.85 0.01
C ILE A 104 -9.06 -17.23 -1.22
N TYR A 105 -9.64 -17.39 -2.41
CA TYR A 105 -9.12 -16.85 -3.67
C TYR A 105 -9.74 -15.51 -4.08
N LEU A 106 -10.67 -14.96 -3.28
CA LEU A 106 -11.44 -13.76 -3.62
C LEU A 106 -12.18 -13.90 -4.98
N GLU A 107 -12.68 -15.10 -5.23
CA GLU A 107 -13.43 -15.47 -6.43
C GLU A 107 -14.81 -16.01 -6.03
N PRO A 108 -15.80 -16.05 -6.93
CA PRO A 108 -17.05 -16.75 -6.69
C PRO A 108 -16.81 -18.19 -6.24
N ALA A 109 -17.62 -18.66 -5.30
CA ALA A 109 -17.52 -20.05 -4.83
C ALA A 109 -17.77 -21.04 -5.98
N ASP A 110 -17.01 -22.13 -5.99
CA ASP A 110 -17.18 -23.23 -6.92
C ASP A 110 -18.23 -24.19 -6.35
N ASP A 111 -19.42 -24.21 -6.92
CA ASP A 111 -20.56 -25.04 -6.50
C ASP A 111 -20.43 -26.52 -6.95
N THR A 112 -19.37 -26.87 -7.65
CA THR A 112 -19.09 -28.24 -8.11
C THR A 112 -18.27 -29.07 -7.12
N VAL A 113 -17.76 -28.44 -6.06
CA VAL A 113 -16.94 -29.06 -5.00
C VAL A 113 -17.62 -28.94 -3.63
N PRO A 114 -17.23 -29.78 -2.63
CA PRO A 114 -17.77 -29.65 -1.27
C PRO A 114 -17.52 -28.28 -0.64
N ASP A 115 -18.43 -27.82 0.23
CA ASP A 115 -18.30 -26.52 0.93
C ASP A 115 -17.04 -26.38 1.78
N THR A 116 -16.38 -27.49 2.13
CA THR A 116 -15.10 -27.51 2.86
C THR A 116 -13.89 -27.32 1.95
N HIS A 117 -14.06 -27.48 0.64
CA HIS A 117 -12.96 -27.33 -0.31
C HIS A 117 -12.52 -25.86 -0.41
N PRO A 118 -11.23 -25.55 -0.54
CA PRO A 118 -10.71 -24.17 -0.57
C PRO A 118 -11.36 -23.25 -1.60
N ARG A 119 -11.86 -23.79 -2.72
CA ARG A 119 -12.56 -23.01 -3.76
C ARG A 119 -14.03 -22.70 -3.41
N ALA A 120 -14.58 -23.30 -2.37
CA ALA A 120 -15.97 -23.10 -1.93
C ALA A 120 -16.06 -22.53 -0.51
N ALA A 121 -15.13 -22.91 0.38
CA ALA A 121 -15.12 -22.53 1.78
C ALA A 121 -15.15 -21.01 1.98
N GLN A 122 -16.12 -20.55 2.78
CA GLN A 122 -16.37 -19.13 2.98
C GLN A 122 -15.58 -18.60 4.18
N GLN A 123 -14.89 -17.48 3.96
CA GLN A 123 -14.18 -16.71 4.97
C GLN A 123 -14.92 -15.40 5.21
N ARG A 124 -15.06 -14.99 6.46
CA ARG A 124 -15.69 -13.70 6.79
C ARG A 124 -14.71 -12.56 6.63
N SER A 125 -15.18 -11.43 6.10
CA SER A 125 -14.48 -10.15 6.08
C SER A 125 -15.43 -9.04 6.47
N ALA A 126 -15.03 -8.32 7.52
CA ALA A 126 -15.70 -7.12 7.97
C ALA A 126 -14.65 -6.05 8.24
N LYS A 127 -14.82 -4.90 7.61
CA LYS A 127 -13.94 -3.73 7.76
C LYS A 127 -14.57 -2.51 7.10
N LYS A 128 -14.09 -1.34 7.46
CA LYS A 128 -14.34 -0.11 6.70
C LYS A 128 -13.18 0.15 5.74
N THR A 129 -13.48 0.62 4.54
CA THR A 129 -12.47 0.94 3.52
C THR A 129 -12.69 2.34 2.98
N ILE A 130 -11.67 3.19 3.06
CA ILE A 130 -11.60 4.48 2.40
C ILE A 130 -10.85 4.28 1.10
N ALA A 131 -11.52 4.55 -0.03
CA ALA A 131 -10.97 4.37 -1.37
C ALA A 131 -10.03 5.53 -1.76
N TYR A 132 -9.16 5.30 -2.75
CA TYR A 132 -8.20 6.29 -3.24
C TYR A 132 -8.84 7.60 -3.70
N ASP A 133 -9.96 7.55 -4.43
CA ASP A 133 -10.66 8.74 -4.92
C ASP A 133 -11.34 9.56 -3.81
N GLN A 134 -11.53 8.99 -2.62
CA GLN A 134 -12.03 9.70 -1.45
C GLN A 134 -10.93 10.40 -0.64
N MET A 135 -9.67 10.10 -0.95
CA MET A 135 -8.52 10.55 -0.17
C MET A 135 -7.98 11.88 -0.72
N PRO A 136 -7.96 12.97 0.07
CA PRO A 136 -7.36 14.24 -0.34
C PRO A 136 -5.87 14.10 -0.72
N THR A 137 -5.40 14.94 -1.64
CA THR A 137 -4.03 14.86 -2.17
C THR A 137 -2.95 15.22 -1.14
N GLU A 138 -3.31 15.98 -0.10
CA GLU A 138 -2.43 16.37 1.00
C GLU A 138 -2.17 15.25 2.02
N VAL A 139 -2.96 14.18 2.02
CA VAL A 139 -2.78 13.06 2.96
C VAL A 139 -1.37 12.48 2.81
N PRO A 140 -0.59 12.35 3.90
CA PRO A 140 0.82 11.96 3.84
C PRO A 140 1.08 10.68 3.04
N ILE A 141 0.26 9.64 3.24
CA ILE A 141 0.44 8.37 2.52
C ILE A 141 0.16 8.51 1.03
N ARG A 142 -0.75 9.40 0.63
CA ARG A 142 -1.02 9.65 -0.78
C ARG A 142 0.16 10.35 -1.45
N ARG A 143 0.75 11.37 -0.81
CA ARG A 143 1.97 12.03 -1.30
C ARG A 143 3.13 11.04 -1.47
N LEU A 144 3.28 10.12 -0.53
CA LEU A 144 4.31 9.08 -0.59
C LEU A 144 4.01 8.06 -1.71
N TYR A 145 2.77 7.56 -1.80
CA TYR A 145 2.34 6.60 -2.83
C TYR A 145 2.53 7.16 -4.25
N GLU A 146 2.22 8.42 -4.46
CA GLU A 146 2.35 9.09 -5.76
C GLU A 146 3.81 9.41 -6.13
N SER A 147 4.78 9.20 -5.22
CA SER A 147 6.21 9.42 -5.50
C SER A 147 6.82 8.30 -6.33
N ASP A 148 7.66 8.65 -7.29
CA ASP A 148 8.40 7.67 -8.09
C ASP A 148 9.51 6.98 -7.26
N ASP A 149 10.01 7.64 -6.22
CA ASP A 149 11.04 7.08 -5.35
C ASP A 149 10.56 5.83 -4.61
N LEU A 150 9.33 5.85 -4.05
CA LEU A 150 8.76 4.66 -3.41
C LEU A 150 8.53 3.54 -4.42
N THR A 151 8.00 3.87 -5.61
CA THR A 151 7.77 2.88 -6.69
C THR A 151 9.09 2.24 -7.12
N THR A 152 10.14 3.06 -7.31
CA THR A 152 11.49 2.59 -7.68
C THR A 152 12.12 1.73 -6.58
N PHE A 153 11.94 2.11 -5.32
CA PHE A 153 12.41 1.31 -4.18
C PHE A 153 11.77 -0.08 -4.18
N ILE A 154 10.43 -0.16 -4.26
CA ILE A 154 9.70 -1.42 -4.25
C ILE A 154 10.10 -2.28 -5.47
N ALA A 155 10.18 -1.69 -6.67
CA ALA A 155 10.65 -2.38 -7.87
C ALA A 155 12.05 -2.98 -7.66
N GLY A 156 12.96 -2.19 -7.09
CA GLY A 156 14.32 -2.61 -6.76
C GLY A 156 14.37 -3.80 -5.82
N VAL A 157 13.56 -3.81 -4.75
CA VAL A 157 13.52 -4.94 -3.81
C VAL A 157 12.90 -6.19 -4.44
N LEU A 158 11.84 -6.03 -5.24
CA LEU A 158 11.20 -7.14 -5.97
C LEU A 158 12.04 -7.67 -7.15
N GLY A 159 13.12 -6.97 -7.52
CA GLY A 159 13.93 -7.33 -8.70
C GLY A 159 13.21 -7.13 -10.01
N LYS A 160 12.26 -6.18 -10.07
CA LYS A 160 11.49 -5.82 -11.26
C LYS A 160 12.18 -4.66 -11.98
N ASP A 161 12.29 -4.73 -13.29
CA ASP A 161 12.82 -3.64 -14.12
C ASP A 161 11.85 -2.45 -14.17
N GLU A 162 10.55 -2.74 -14.12
CA GLU A 162 9.48 -1.75 -14.18
C GLU A 162 8.34 -2.15 -13.24
N LEU A 163 7.79 -1.16 -12.53
CA LEU A 163 6.65 -1.29 -11.65
C LEU A 163 5.75 -0.06 -11.81
N HIS A 164 4.45 -0.28 -11.81
CA HIS A 164 3.46 0.79 -11.98
C HIS A 164 2.55 0.86 -10.76
N ARG A 165 2.16 2.07 -10.37
CA ARG A 165 1.04 2.28 -9.46
C ARG A 165 -0.24 1.80 -10.14
N SER A 166 -1.17 1.24 -9.38
CA SER A 166 -2.48 0.84 -9.91
C SER A 166 -3.20 2.03 -10.56
N ALA A 167 -3.82 1.78 -11.71
CA ALA A 167 -4.69 2.75 -12.39
C ALA A 167 -6.14 2.71 -11.89
N ASP A 168 -6.42 1.91 -10.85
CA ASP A 168 -7.76 1.79 -10.27
C ASP A 168 -8.05 2.98 -9.36
N PRO A 169 -9.10 3.78 -9.62
CA PRO A 169 -9.42 4.93 -8.77
C PRO A 169 -9.95 4.55 -7.39
N LEU A 170 -10.29 3.28 -7.14
CA LEU A 170 -10.74 2.81 -5.83
C LEU A 170 -9.59 2.18 -5.04
N ASP A 171 -8.81 1.30 -5.69
CA ASP A 171 -7.87 0.39 -5.04
C ASP A 171 -6.40 0.83 -5.13
N ALA A 172 -6.09 1.89 -5.86
CA ALA A 172 -4.71 2.33 -6.02
C ALA A 172 -4.00 2.50 -4.66
N LEU A 173 -4.69 3.13 -3.72
CA LEU A 173 -4.28 3.28 -2.33
C LEU A 173 -5.54 3.27 -1.47
N THR A 174 -5.56 2.47 -0.40
CA THR A 174 -6.71 2.40 0.50
C THR A 174 -6.30 2.55 1.95
N ILE A 175 -7.22 3.06 2.78
CA ILE A 175 -7.12 2.99 4.24
C ILE A 175 -8.18 2.00 4.72
N ALA A 176 -7.76 0.99 5.46
CA ALA A 176 -8.62 0.01 6.10
C ALA A 176 -8.69 0.26 7.60
N LEU A 177 -9.93 0.31 8.13
CA LEU A 177 -10.21 0.40 9.56
C LEU A 177 -10.93 -0.87 9.99
N TYR A 178 -10.48 -1.45 11.08
CA TYR A 178 -11.09 -2.64 11.70
C TYR A 178 -11.51 -2.28 13.11
N GLU A 179 -12.81 -2.26 13.35
CA GLU A 179 -13.42 -1.99 14.66
C GLU A 179 -13.59 -3.30 15.46
N ASP A 180 -14.19 -3.21 16.64
CA ASP A 180 -14.45 -4.39 17.49
C ASP A 180 -15.25 -5.47 16.74
N GLY A 181 -14.72 -6.66 16.68
CA GLY A 181 -15.29 -7.79 15.95
C GLY A 181 -15.01 -7.83 14.44
N ASP A 182 -14.34 -6.82 13.88
CA ASP A 182 -13.92 -6.81 12.48
C ASP A 182 -12.70 -7.70 12.23
N GLU A 183 -12.62 -8.25 11.03
CA GLU A 183 -11.57 -9.16 10.60
C GLU A 183 -11.43 -9.16 9.07
N LEU A 184 -10.33 -9.68 8.58
CA LEU A 184 -10.18 -10.07 7.18
C LEU A 184 -9.78 -11.54 7.16
N GLY A 185 -10.71 -12.40 6.75
CA GLY A 185 -10.53 -13.85 6.74
C GLY A 185 -9.36 -14.30 5.87
N TRP A 186 -8.97 -15.56 6.01
CA TRP A 186 -7.88 -16.12 5.21
C TRP A 186 -8.11 -15.94 3.71
N HIS A 187 -7.11 -15.37 3.02
CA HIS A 187 -7.16 -15.14 1.59
C HIS A 187 -5.77 -15.07 0.96
N PHE A 188 -5.73 -15.23 -0.36
CA PHE A 188 -4.62 -14.87 -1.21
C PHE A 188 -4.95 -13.58 -1.94
N ASP A 189 -3.97 -12.70 -2.09
CA ASP A 189 -4.15 -11.51 -2.91
C ASP A 189 -4.21 -11.84 -4.40
N ARG A 190 -4.87 -10.99 -5.15
CA ARG A 190 -4.90 -11.11 -6.62
C ARG A 190 -3.60 -10.59 -7.25
N SER A 191 -2.98 -9.61 -6.62
CA SER A 191 -1.66 -9.10 -7.00
C SER A 191 -0.55 -10.06 -6.59
N GLU A 192 0.58 -10.05 -7.30
CA GLU A 192 1.73 -10.90 -6.99
C GLU A 192 2.29 -10.59 -5.60
N PHE A 193 2.31 -9.31 -5.22
CA PHE A 193 2.79 -8.84 -3.93
C PHE A 193 1.85 -7.75 -3.40
N SER A 194 1.91 -7.56 -2.10
CA SER A 194 1.14 -6.53 -1.38
C SER A 194 2.06 -5.66 -0.56
N VAL A 195 1.73 -4.38 -0.50
CA VAL A 195 2.46 -3.36 0.27
C VAL A 195 1.50 -2.77 1.28
N THR A 196 1.88 -2.76 2.55
CA THR A 196 1.05 -2.25 3.64
C THR A 196 1.82 -1.27 4.52
N VAL A 197 1.11 -0.29 5.07
CA VAL A 197 1.64 0.63 6.10
C VAL A 197 0.72 0.60 7.30
N MET A 198 1.26 0.30 8.48
CA MET A 198 0.53 0.27 9.73
C MET A 198 0.47 1.66 10.37
N TYR A 199 -0.71 2.10 10.79
CA TYR A 199 -0.92 3.37 11.48
C TYR A 199 -1.24 3.20 12.95
N GLN A 200 -2.12 2.25 13.27
CA GLN A 200 -2.61 2.01 14.62
C GLN A 200 -2.90 0.53 14.85
N GLU A 201 -2.38 0.00 15.93
CA GLU A 201 -2.75 -1.33 16.44
C GLU A 201 -4.05 -1.25 17.24
N ALA A 202 -4.85 -2.32 17.20
CA ALA A 202 -6.02 -2.48 18.06
C ALA A 202 -5.61 -2.64 19.55
N ASP A 203 -6.60 -2.59 20.45
CA ASP A 203 -6.35 -2.92 21.88
C ASP A 203 -5.97 -4.39 22.04
N ALA A 204 -6.61 -5.29 21.26
CA ALA A 204 -6.29 -6.72 21.20
C ALA A 204 -6.72 -7.29 19.84
N GLY A 205 -6.11 -8.39 19.42
CA GLY A 205 -6.35 -8.97 18.10
C GLY A 205 -5.90 -8.05 16.96
N GLY A 206 -6.50 -8.21 15.78
CA GLY A 206 -6.07 -7.47 14.59
C GLY A 206 -4.66 -7.84 14.14
N ASP A 207 -4.19 -9.02 14.51
CA ASP A 207 -2.88 -9.53 14.13
C ASP A 207 -2.86 -9.89 12.65
N PHE A 208 -1.75 -9.59 11.98
CA PHE A 208 -1.51 -10.06 10.62
C PHE A 208 -0.78 -11.40 10.69
N ASP A 209 -1.53 -12.48 10.44
CA ASP A 209 -1.00 -13.84 10.38
C ASP A 209 -0.85 -14.27 8.91
N TYR A 210 0.26 -14.96 8.56
CA TYR A 210 0.48 -15.44 7.20
C TYR A 210 1.28 -16.74 7.17
N TYR A 211 1.14 -17.50 6.07
CA TYR A 211 1.98 -18.64 5.74
C TYR A 211 2.81 -18.31 4.51
N PRO A 212 4.14 -18.20 4.61
CA PRO A 212 5.00 -17.95 3.47
C PRO A 212 4.88 -19.08 2.44
N ALA A 213 4.62 -18.72 1.17
CA ALA A 213 4.66 -19.65 0.05
C ALA A 213 3.83 -20.95 0.23
N LEU A 214 2.62 -20.84 0.80
CA LEU A 214 1.74 -22.00 1.01
C LEU A 214 1.31 -22.64 -0.31
N ARG A 215 1.21 -21.85 -1.40
CA ARG A 215 0.99 -22.34 -2.77
C ARG A 215 2.03 -21.78 -3.74
N SER A 216 2.14 -22.41 -4.92
CA SER A 216 2.94 -21.91 -6.05
C SER A 216 2.10 -21.85 -7.33
N ALA A 217 2.71 -21.40 -8.44
CA ALA A 217 2.04 -21.40 -9.73
C ALA A 217 1.71 -22.83 -10.25
N GLU A 218 2.46 -23.83 -9.77
CA GLU A 218 2.35 -25.23 -10.19
C GLU A 218 1.49 -26.08 -9.24
N ASN A 219 1.26 -25.60 -8.00
CA ASN A 219 0.55 -26.38 -6.97
C ASN A 219 -0.24 -25.47 -6.05
N ASP A 220 -1.56 -25.56 -6.10
CA ASP A 220 -2.48 -24.87 -5.19
C ASP A 220 -2.41 -25.37 -3.74
N ASN A 221 -1.90 -26.60 -3.51
CA ASN A 221 -1.71 -27.19 -2.19
C ASN A 221 -3.00 -27.24 -1.34
N TYR A 222 -4.10 -27.72 -1.92
CA TYR A 222 -5.42 -27.73 -1.29
C TYR A 222 -5.45 -28.40 0.08
N GLU A 223 -4.71 -29.51 0.27
CA GLU A 223 -4.66 -30.22 1.55
C GLU A 223 -4.14 -29.32 2.70
N ALA A 224 -3.06 -28.59 2.46
CA ALA A 224 -2.53 -27.65 3.45
C ALA A 224 -3.50 -26.48 3.70
N ILE A 225 -4.15 -25.98 2.65
CA ILE A 225 -5.14 -24.91 2.77
C ILE A 225 -6.37 -25.39 3.56
N GLU A 226 -6.90 -26.60 3.31
CA GLU A 226 -8.00 -27.19 4.07
C GLU A 226 -7.67 -27.27 5.56
N THR A 227 -6.42 -27.63 5.91
CA THR A 227 -5.93 -27.67 7.29
C THR A 227 -5.98 -26.28 7.93
N VAL A 228 -5.52 -25.25 7.23
CA VAL A 228 -5.59 -23.85 7.72
C VAL A 228 -7.04 -23.40 7.89
N LEU A 229 -7.91 -23.70 6.93
CA LEU A 229 -9.33 -23.34 6.98
C LEU A 229 -10.11 -24.11 8.08
N ALA A 230 -9.63 -25.29 8.46
CA ALA A 230 -10.15 -26.04 9.60
C ALA A 230 -9.74 -25.46 10.97
N GLY A 231 -8.93 -24.40 10.97
CA GLY A 231 -8.51 -23.68 12.19
C GLY A 231 -7.14 -24.10 12.74
N ASP A 232 -6.41 -24.97 12.07
CA ASP A 232 -5.03 -25.25 12.42
C ASP A 232 -4.15 -24.08 12.00
N THR A 233 -3.55 -23.42 12.99
CA THR A 233 -2.67 -22.27 12.78
C THR A 233 -1.21 -22.60 13.06
N ASP A 234 -0.86 -23.87 13.24
CA ASP A 234 0.51 -24.30 13.39
C ASP A 234 1.32 -23.94 12.13
N GLY A 235 2.45 -23.26 12.33
CA GLY A 235 3.27 -22.75 11.22
C GLY A 235 2.87 -21.38 10.67
N ALA A 236 1.76 -20.79 11.12
CA ALA A 236 1.48 -19.39 10.83
C ALA A 236 2.52 -18.47 11.45
N VAL A 237 2.99 -17.51 10.67
CA VAL A 237 3.91 -16.46 11.13
C VAL A 237 3.11 -15.20 11.39
N ARG A 238 3.33 -14.58 12.57
CA ARG A 238 2.78 -13.26 12.87
C ARG A 238 3.75 -12.19 12.45
N LEU A 239 3.29 -11.29 11.58
CA LEU A 239 4.07 -10.13 11.17
C LEU A 239 4.07 -9.07 12.28
N PRO A 240 5.24 -8.66 12.80
CA PRO A 240 5.32 -7.50 13.67
C PRO A 240 4.89 -6.24 12.92
N SER A 241 3.77 -5.65 13.29
CA SER A 241 3.11 -4.55 12.57
C SER A 241 3.00 -3.31 13.45
N ALA A 242 4.11 -2.85 14.05
CA ALA A 242 4.10 -1.63 14.85
C ALA A 242 3.72 -0.40 13.99
N PRO A 243 3.08 0.63 14.60
CA PRO A 243 2.77 1.88 13.90
C PRO A 243 4.00 2.48 13.21
N GLY A 244 3.82 2.93 11.98
CA GLY A 244 4.89 3.44 11.12
C GLY A 244 5.66 2.36 10.34
N SER A 245 5.36 1.07 10.52
CA SER A 245 5.98 0.01 9.72
C SER A 245 5.43 -0.02 8.30
N LEU A 246 6.32 -0.11 7.31
CA LEU A 246 6.00 -0.51 5.95
C LEU A 246 6.40 -1.97 5.78
N ALA A 247 5.50 -2.79 5.24
CA ALA A 247 5.78 -4.18 4.93
C ALA A 247 5.31 -4.54 3.53
N PHE A 248 6.04 -5.41 2.85
CA PHE A 248 5.61 -6.01 1.60
C PHE A 248 6.00 -7.48 1.53
N PHE A 249 5.13 -8.28 0.89
CA PHE A 249 5.21 -9.74 0.85
C PHE A 249 4.53 -10.28 -0.42
N HIS A 250 4.80 -11.55 -0.74
CA HIS A 250 4.22 -12.21 -1.91
C HIS A 250 2.77 -12.68 -1.64
N GLY A 251 1.82 -11.74 -1.62
CA GLY A 251 0.43 -11.98 -1.24
C GLY A 251 -0.31 -13.03 -2.06
N ARG A 252 0.04 -13.20 -3.34
CA ARG A 252 -0.54 -14.24 -4.20
C ARG A 252 -0.24 -15.66 -3.72
N ASN A 253 0.92 -15.89 -3.12
CA ASN A 253 1.40 -17.21 -2.72
C ASN A 253 1.41 -17.42 -1.21
N ALA A 254 1.36 -16.35 -0.44
CA ALA A 254 1.29 -16.36 1.01
C ALA A 254 -0.15 -16.15 1.45
N VAL A 255 -0.84 -17.21 1.90
CA VAL A 255 -2.17 -17.04 2.49
C VAL A 255 -2.03 -16.23 3.78
N HIS A 256 -2.91 -15.26 3.97
CA HIS A 256 -2.83 -14.35 5.12
C HIS A 256 -4.22 -13.89 5.58
N ARG A 257 -4.26 -13.33 6.78
CA ARG A 257 -5.47 -12.79 7.40
C ARG A 257 -5.17 -11.62 8.32
N VAL A 258 -6.19 -10.86 8.66
CA VAL A 258 -6.23 -10.03 9.87
C VAL A 258 -7.17 -10.72 10.86
N SER A 259 -6.63 -11.13 12.02
CA SER A 259 -7.44 -11.79 13.05
C SER A 259 -8.51 -10.85 13.62
N PRO A 260 -9.60 -11.37 14.24
CA PRO A 260 -10.63 -10.53 14.81
C PRO A 260 -10.06 -9.48 15.78
N VAL A 261 -10.48 -8.23 15.59
CA VAL A 261 -10.13 -7.11 16.47
C VAL A 261 -11.00 -7.17 17.72
N ALA A 262 -10.43 -6.80 18.87
CA ALA A 262 -11.17 -6.66 20.12
C ALA A 262 -10.77 -5.37 20.85
N GLY A 263 -11.77 -4.68 21.38
CA GLY A 263 -11.60 -3.45 22.16
C GLY A 263 -12.11 -2.20 21.45
N SER A 264 -11.82 -1.05 22.04
CA SER A 264 -12.37 0.24 21.58
C SER A 264 -11.48 0.94 20.55
N ARG A 265 -10.18 0.61 20.51
CA ARG A 265 -9.23 1.20 19.57
C ARG A 265 -9.19 0.38 18.27
N PRO A 266 -9.56 0.97 17.13
CA PRO A 266 -9.53 0.27 15.86
C PRO A 266 -8.09 0.00 15.40
N ARG A 267 -7.91 -1.08 14.64
CA ARG A 267 -6.71 -1.28 13.82
C ARG A 267 -6.84 -0.47 12.54
N ILE A 268 -5.79 0.28 12.18
CA ILE A 268 -5.80 1.13 10.97
C ILE A 268 -4.51 0.89 10.18
N ASN A 269 -4.66 0.59 8.89
CA ASN A 269 -3.53 0.46 7.98
C ASN A 269 -3.91 0.90 6.56
N SER A 270 -2.90 1.18 5.72
CA SER A 270 -3.08 1.31 4.28
C SER A 270 -2.61 0.08 3.52
N VAL A 271 -3.22 -0.11 2.36
CA VAL A 271 -2.72 -1.01 1.30
C VAL A 271 -2.39 -0.16 0.08
N LEU A 272 -1.19 -0.35 -0.46
CA LEU A 272 -0.65 0.37 -1.62
C LEU A 272 -0.54 -0.62 -2.78
N THR A 273 -1.30 -0.38 -3.84
CA THR A 273 -1.43 -1.34 -4.94
C THR A 273 -0.53 -0.98 -6.11
N TYR A 274 0.30 -1.93 -6.49
CA TYR A 274 1.21 -1.84 -7.63
C TYR A 274 1.07 -3.05 -8.54
N GLY A 275 1.50 -2.93 -9.79
CA GLY A 275 1.49 -4.01 -10.76
C GLY A 275 2.54 -3.88 -11.85
N GLU A 276 2.68 -4.93 -12.65
CA GLU A 276 3.62 -4.98 -13.77
C GLU A 276 3.10 -4.28 -15.04
N LYS A 277 1.84 -3.81 -15.02
CA LYS A 277 1.21 -3.12 -16.15
C LYS A 277 0.67 -1.77 -15.72
N PRO A 278 0.80 -0.74 -16.57
CA PRO A 278 0.37 0.63 -16.23
C PRO A 278 -1.15 0.79 -16.13
N ASP A 279 -1.93 -0.12 -16.70
CA ASP A 279 -3.40 -0.08 -16.76
C ASP A 279 -4.07 -1.09 -15.82
N MET A 280 -3.32 -1.65 -14.86
CA MET A 280 -3.85 -2.63 -13.92
C MET A 280 -4.97 -2.04 -13.07
N ARG A 281 -6.10 -2.76 -13.01
CA ARG A 281 -7.28 -2.45 -12.19
C ARG A 281 -7.86 -3.71 -11.59
N LEU A 282 -8.58 -3.58 -10.49
CA LEU A 282 -9.41 -4.65 -9.96
C LEU A 282 -10.54 -5.01 -10.91
N ASN A 283 -10.98 -6.25 -10.88
CA ASN A 283 -12.22 -6.65 -11.54
C ASN A 283 -13.44 -6.10 -10.78
N GLN A 284 -14.57 -6.01 -11.46
CA GLN A 284 -15.82 -5.46 -10.91
C GLN A 284 -16.33 -6.24 -9.68
N HIS A 285 -16.11 -7.57 -9.62
CA HIS A 285 -16.51 -8.38 -8.45
C HIS A 285 -15.76 -7.91 -7.19
N THR A 286 -14.45 -7.77 -7.27
CA THR A 286 -13.63 -7.31 -6.13
C THR A 286 -13.91 -5.85 -5.78
N GLN A 287 -14.14 -4.98 -6.79
CA GLN A 287 -14.55 -3.60 -6.53
C GLN A 287 -15.89 -3.55 -5.78
N ALA A 288 -16.90 -4.30 -6.22
CA ALA A 288 -18.20 -4.35 -5.54
C ALA A 288 -18.07 -4.90 -4.11
N LEU A 289 -17.25 -5.93 -3.90
CA LEU A 289 -17.03 -6.55 -2.60
C LEU A 289 -16.44 -5.59 -1.56
N PHE A 290 -15.39 -4.84 -1.92
CA PHE A 290 -14.62 -4.03 -0.95
C PHE A 290 -14.94 -2.54 -0.97
N TYR A 291 -15.65 -2.05 -2.01
CA TYR A 291 -15.96 -0.62 -2.17
C TYR A 291 -17.46 -0.35 -2.36
N GLY A 292 -18.29 -1.40 -2.51
CA GLY A 292 -19.74 -1.27 -2.73
C GLY A 292 -20.12 -0.62 -4.06
N ARG A 293 -19.16 -0.38 -4.94
CA ARG A 293 -19.33 0.27 -6.24
C ARG A 293 -18.27 -0.20 -7.23
N THR A 294 -18.53 0.03 -8.51
CA THR A 294 -17.60 -0.26 -9.61
C THR A 294 -17.35 1.01 -10.42
N VAL A 295 -16.20 1.10 -11.10
CA VAL A 295 -15.78 2.23 -11.95
C VAL A 295 -15.22 1.75 -13.27
#